data_25fca6354d6fd4346049b8ea57750919
#
_entry.id   25fca6354d6fd4346049b8ea57750919
#
_cell.length_a   1.000
_cell.length_b   1.000
_cell.length_c   1.000
_cell.angle_alpha   90.00
_cell.angle_beta   90.00
_cell.angle_gamma   90.00
#
_symmetry.space_group_name_H-M   'P 1'
#
loop_
_entity.id
_entity.type
_entity.pdbx_description
1 polymer ?
#
loop_
_entity_poly.entity_id
_entity_poly.type
_entity_poly.pdbx_seq_one_letter_code
_entity_poly.pdbx_strand_id
1 'polypeptide(L)'
;KSLSLESTVSVNYQFNENHTMGARYNFERTPKDYDYINQYAQTYCEGMLYEDLYSMITANNPETYHRSNFYYNGKVKQWSIDFNADGLWSDSKITQFTEEDIREGSQTNEDRHVTTKSTESNELYASKLVVSHPIGKGELSFGGEYSHNKRNTTYFNEEGILENDLAMIKEDATSAFIEYSRAFNKLQIQAGLRYEHTGFDYYDNGEYMAQQSKNYNHVFPSVTLGFPLKDAQMQLS
;
A
#
# COMPACT_ATOMS: atom_id res chain seq x y z
N LYS A 1 14.28 20.69 -4.04
CA LYS A 1 14.22 20.55 -5.51
C LYS A 1 14.26 19.07 -5.83
N SER A 2 13.21 18.58 -6.50
CA SER A 2 13.07 17.20 -6.92
C SER A 2 13.34 17.07 -8.42
N LEU A 3 13.95 15.94 -8.82
CA LEU A 3 14.08 15.49 -10.19
C LEU A 3 13.45 14.11 -10.27
N SER A 4 12.42 13.93 -11.10
CA SER A 4 11.81 12.63 -11.35
C SER A 4 11.96 12.22 -12.81
N LEU A 5 12.23 10.94 -13.02
CA LEU A 5 12.23 10.28 -14.33
C LEU A 5 11.15 9.20 -14.30
N GLU A 6 10.20 9.28 -15.22
CA GLU A 6 9.13 8.31 -15.40
C GLU A 6 9.16 7.72 -16.80
N SER A 7 8.94 6.42 -16.90
CA SER A 7 8.81 5.69 -18.17
C SER A 7 7.71 4.66 -18.07
N THR A 8 6.86 4.60 -19.08
CA THR A 8 5.77 3.62 -19.19
C THR A 8 5.85 2.90 -20.51
N VAL A 9 5.81 1.58 -20.45
CA VAL A 9 5.64 0.71 -21.61
C VAL A 9 4.39 -0.12 -21.43
N SER A 10 3.53 -0.18 -22.45
CA SER A 10 2.33 -1.03 -22.42
C SER A 10 2.08 -1.69 -23.77
N VAL A 11 1.58 -2.91 -23.70
CA VAL A 11 1.17 -3.70 -24.86
C VAL A 11 -0.22 -4.25 -24.58
N ASN A 12 -1.13 -4.07 -25.54
CA ASN A 12 -2.45 -4.68 -25.53
C ASN A 12 -2.61 -5.50 -26.79
N TYR A 13 -3.09 -6.71 -26.65
CA TYR A 13 -3.29 -7.62 -27.78
C TYR A 13 -4.70 -8.24 -27.72
N GLN A 14 -5.43 -8.07 -28.79
CA GLN A 14 -6.74 -8.66 -28.98
C GLN A 14 -6.60 -9.85 -29.94
N PHE A 15 -6.78 -11.07 -29.41
CA PHE A 15 -6.73 -12.30 -30.23
C PHE A 15 -7.93 -12.42 -31.17
N ASN A 16 -9.11 -12.02 -30.66
CA ASN A 16 -10.37 -11.97 -31.35
C ASN A 16 -11.38 -11.13 -30.57
N GLU A 17 -12.62 -11.06 -30.97
CA GLU A 17 -13.67 -10.27 -30.30
C GLU A 17 -13.94 -10.69 -28.84
N ASN A 18 -13.55 -11.91 -28.47
CA ASN A 18 -13.82 -12.49 -27.15
C ASN A 18 -12.59 -12.57 -26.25
N HIS A 19 -11.39 -12.30 -26.74
CA HIS A 19 -10.16 -12.51 -25.99
C HIS A 19 -9.18 -11.35 -26.15
N THR A 20 -8.88 -10.70 -25.04
CA THR A 20 -7.91 -9.60 -24.95
C THR A 20 -6.97 -9.83 -23.79
N MET A 21 -5.71 -9.52 -23.97
CA MET A 21 -4.73 -9.44 -22.88
C MET A 21 -3.86 -8.20 -23.02
N GLY A 22 -3.27 -7.79 -21.94
CA GLY A 22 -2.32 -6.69 -21.95
C GLY A 22 -1.34 -6.76 -20.80
N ALA A 23 -0.24 -6.07 -20.99
CA ALA A 23 0.76 -5.87 -19.99
C ALA A 23 1.21 -4.41 -19.96
N ARG A 24 1.47 -3.89 -18.78
CA ARG A 24 2.01 -2.56 -18.55
C ARG A 24 3.17 -2.65 -17.58
N TYR A 25 4.21 -1.89 -17.84
CA TYR A 25 5.31 -1.69 -16.93
C TYR A 25 5.59 -0.20 -16.79
N ASN A 26 5.67 0.26 -15.55
CA ASN A 26 6.05 1.62 -15.18
C ASN A 26 7.35 1.58 -14.38
N PHE A 27 8.27 2.42 -14.77
CA PHE A 27 9.47 2.73 -14.03
C PHE A 27 9.44 4.20 -13.61
N GLU A 28 9.70 4.45 -12.33
CA GLU A 28 9.82 5.81 -11.80
C GLU A 28 11.06 5.88 -10.91
N ARG A 29 11.86 6.92 -11.09
CA ARG A 29 13.03 7.16 -10.26
C ARG A 29 13.15 8.63 -9.92
N THR A 30 13.25 8.92 -8.64
CA THR A 30 13.55 10.22 -8.07
C THR A 30 14.94 10.17 -7.43
N PRO A 31 16.03 10.45 -8.18
CA PRO A 31 17.38 10.28 -7.66
C PRO A 31 17.77 11.33 -6.60
N LYS A 32 17.04 12.44 -6.55
CA LYS A 32 17.27 13.54 -5.60
C LYS A 32 15.95 14.18 -5.24
N ASP A 33 15.66 14.21 -3.97
CA ASP A 33 14.52 14.94 -3.39
C ASP A 33 14.95 15.54 -2.07
N TYR A 34 15.26 16.85 -2.09
CA TYR A 34 15.79 17.56 -0.92
C TYR A 34 14.71 18.36 -0.23
N ASP A 35 14.53 18.07 1.05
CA ASP A 35 13.69 18.81 1.98
C ASP A 35 14.54 19.59 2.97
N TYR A 36 14.09 20.80 3.29
CA TYR A 36 14.69 21.68 4.28
C TYR A 36 13.60 22.14 5.24
N ILE A 37 13.75 21.78 6.52
CA ILE A 37 12.77 22.08 7.55
C ILE A 37 13.49 22.81 8.69
N ASN A 38 12.95 23.95 9.12
CA ASN A 38 13.35 24.61 10.34
C ASN A 38 12.24 24.40 11.37
N GLN A 39 12.61 23.91 12.52
CA GLN A 39 11.69 23.65 13.62
C GLN A 39 12.16 24.41 14.86
N TYR A 40 11.20 25.01 15.56
CA TYR A 40 11.41 25.65 16.82
C TYR A 40 10.45 25.05 17.86
N ALA A 41 10.99 24.61 19.00
CA ALA A 41 10.21 24.02 20.08
C ALA A 41 10.64 24.60 21.44
N GLN A 42 9.68 24.79 22.32
CA GLN A 42 9.91 25.24 23.69
C GLN A 42 9.27 24.26 24.66
N THR A 43 10.05 23.81 25.64
CA THR A 43 9.57 22.95 26.70
C THR A 43 9.45 23.79 27.99
N TYR A 44 8.27 23.75 28.63
CA TYR A 44 8.03 24.44 29.90
C TYR A 44 7.81 23.41 31.01
N CYS A 45 8.49 23.63 32.16
CA CYS A 45 8.28 22.87 33.38
C CYS A 45 7.76 23.81 34.46
N GLU A 46 6.61 23.50 35.06
CA GLU A 46 5.96 24.32 36.09
C GLU A 46 5.78 25.81 35.71
N GLY A 47 5.55 26.08 34.39
CA GLY A 47 5.35 27.42 33.85
C GLY A 47 6.65 28.18 33.57
N MET A 48 7.81 27.64 33.84
CA MET A 48 9.14 28.19 33.51
C MET A 48 9.66 27.51 32.22
N LEU A 49 10.31 28.30 31.36
CA LEU A 49 10.99 27.77 30.18
C LEU A 49 12.15 26.88 30.68
N TYR A 50 12.06 25.58 30.32
CA TYR A 50 13.08 24.59 30.67
C TYR A 50 14.07 24.44 29.51
N GLU A 51 13.57 24.26 28.30
CA GLU A 51 14.37 24.02 27.11
C GLU A 51 13.85 24.84 25.93
N ASP A 52 14.74 25.37 25.15
CA ASP A 52 14.52 26.11 23.92
C ASP A 52 15.34 25.43 22.82
N LEU A 53 14.65 24.81 21.87
CA LEU A 53 15.24 23.97 20.82
C LEU A 53 15.00 24.60 19.45
N TYR A 54 16.06 24.82 18.71
CA TYR A 54 16.01 25.15 17.29
C TYR A 54 16.66 24.01 16.48
N SER A 55 15.93 23.42 15.54
CA SER A 55 16.43 22.36 14.68
C SER A 55 16.39 22.78 13.22
N MET A 56 17.50 22.59 12.52
CA MET A 56 17.60 22.67 11.07
C MET A 56 17.77 21.27 10.49
N ILE A 57 16.77 20.83 9.74
CA ILE A 57 16.71 19.48 9.19
C ILE A 57 16.90 19.56 7.67
N THR A 58 17.85 18.81 7.16
CA THR A 58 18.05 18.58 5.74
C THR A 58 17.87 17.11 5.43
N ALA A 59 16.97 16.76 4.56
CA ALA A 59 16.73 15.39 4.13
C ALA A 59 16.91 15.24 2.62
N ASN A 60 17.37 14.07 2.19
CA ASN A 60 17.38 13.65 0.80
C ASN A 60 16.70 12.28 0.70
N ASN A 61 15.67 12.17 -0.13
CA ASN A 61 14.78 11.02 -0.26
C ASN A 61 14.81 10.44 -1.69
N PRO A 62 15.91 9.85 -2.16
CA PRO A 62 15.89 9.15 -3.44
C PRO A 62 15.00 7.92 -3.40
N GLU A 63 14.18 7.76 -4.44
CA GLU A 63 13.22 6.67 -4.54
C GLU A 63 13.26 6.03 -5.93
N THR A 64 12.95 4.75 -5.98
CA THR A 64 12.79 4.00 -7.24
C THR A 64 11.56 3.11 -7.13
N TYR A 65 10.71 3.14 -8.15
CA TYR A 65 9.51 2.30 -8.26
C TYR A 65 9.51 1.52 -9.56
N HIS A 66 9.14 0.27 -9.46
CA HIS A 66 8.84 -0.62 -10.57
C HIS A 66 7.44 -1.16 -10.38
N ARG A 67 6.52 -0.87 -11.31
CA ARG A 67 5.16 -1.37 -11.28
C ARG A 67 4.89 -2.16 -12.53
N SER A 68 4.38 -3.36 -12.39
CA SER A 68 3.95 -4.21 -13.48
C SER A 68 2.50 -4.59 -13.31
N ASN A 69 1.78 -4.66 -14.41
CA ASN A 69 0.41 -5.15 -14.45
C ASN A 69 0.26 -6.07 -15.67
N PHE A 70 -0.43 -7.18 -15.48
CA PHE A 70 -0.87 -8.07 -16.53
C PHE A 70 -2.36 -8.31 -16.38
N TYR A 71 -3.11 -8.27 -17.46
CA TYR A 71 -4.51 -8.62 -17.46
C TYR A 71 -4.89 -9.52 -18.63
N TYR A 72 -5.93 -10.30 -18.43
CA TYR A 72 -6.59 -11.08 -19.46
C TYR A 72 -8.11 -11.02 -19.26
N ASN A 73 -8.84 -10.68 -20.34
CA ASN A 73 -10.28 -10.71 -20.41
C ASN A 73 -10.71 -11.68 -21.53
N GLY A 74 -11.53 -12.65 -21.18
CA GLY A 74 -11.93 -13.68 -22.12
C GLY A 74 -13.39 -14.10 -21.99
N LYS A 75 -13.99 -14.51 -23.11
CA LYS A 75 -15.30 -15.15 -23.16
C LYS A 75 -15.20 -16.49 -23.86
N VAL A 76 -15.63 -17.56 -23.17
CA VAL A 76 -15.71 -18.91 -23.73
C VAL A 76 -17.17 -19.35 -23.61
N LYS A 77 -17.90 -19.34 -24.72
CA LYS A 77 -19.39 -19.55 -24.76
C LYS A 77 -20.08 -18.51 -23.86
N GLN A 78 -20.66 -18.94 -22.73
CA GLN A 78 -21.36 -18.11 -21.77
C GLN A 78 -20.48 -17.73 -20.52
N TRP A 79 -19.27 -18.27 -20.45
CA TRP A 79 -18.35 -17.96 -19.38
C TRP A 79 -17.56 -16.70 -19.69
N SER A 80 -17.51 -15.78 -18.76
CA SER A 80 -16.60 -14.64 -18.76
C SER A 80 -15.47 -14.90 -17.78
N ILE A 81 -14.24 -14.60 -18.18
CA ILE A 81 -13.04 -14.77 -17.40
C ILE A 81 -12.33 -13.43 -17.35
N ASP A 82 -12.06 -12.94 -16.14
CA ASP A 82 -11.29 -11.74 -15.88
C ASP A 82 -10.12 -12.11 -14.95
N PHE A 83 -8.90 -11.90 -15.42
CA PHE A 83 -7.70 -12.14 -14.65
C PHE A 83 -6.85 -10.88 -14.63
N ASN A 84 -6.36 -10.52 -13.45
CA ASN A 84 -5.45 -9.42 -13.22
C ASN A 84 -4.29 -9.87 -12.32
N ALA A 85 -3.08 -9.40 -12.62
CA ALA A 85 -1.91 -9.62 -11.79
C ALA A 85 -1.06 -8.35 -11.74
N ASP A 86 -0.68 -7.94 -10.54
CA ASP A 86 0.08 -6.74 -10.26
C ASP A 86 1.38 -7.09 -9.53
N GLY A 87 2.43 -6.37 -9.83
CA GLY A 87 3.70 -6.40 -9.12
C GLY A 87 4.20 -5.00 -8.85
N LEU A 88 4.66 -4.76 -7.64
CA LEU A 88 5.31 -3.52 -7.22
C LEU A 88 6.61 -3.87 -6.50
N TRP A 89 7.68 -3.21 -6.90
CA TRP A 89 8.94 -3.18 -6.17
C TRP A 89 9.35 -1.74 -5.99
N SER A 90 9.69 -1.36 -4.78
CA SER A 90 10.18 -0.02 -4.50
C SER A 90 11.31 -0.04 -3.50
N ASP A 91 12.24 0.86 -3.71
CA ASP A 91 13.36 1.13 -2.81
C ASP A 91 13.43 2.62 -2.55
N SER A 92 13.49 3.01 -1.29
CA SER A 92 13.80 4.36 -0.86
C SER A 92 14.96 4.37 0.12
N LYS A 93 15.74 5.45 0.08
CA LYS A 93 16.86 5.65 1.00
C LYS A 93 16.87 7.09 1.47
N ILE A 94 16.40 7.31 2.69
CA ILE A 94 16.35 8.62 3.31
C ILE A 94 17.64 8.85 4.09
N THR A 95 18.32 9.94 3.81
CA THR A 95 19.41 10.43 4.65
C THR A 95 18.99 11.79 5.18
N GLN A 96 18.90 11.89 6.50
CA GLN A 96 18.52 13.12 7.19
C GLN A 96 19.68 13.57 8.07
N PHE A 97 19.99 14.83 7.97
CA PHE A 97 20.94 15.53 8.82
C PHE A 97 20.21 16.60 9.61
N THR A 98 20.33 16.57 10.94
CA THR A 98 19.68 17.50 11.86
C THR A 98 20.75 18.19 12.68
N GLU A 99 20.76 19.51 12.64
CA GLU A 99 21.54 20.37 13.53
C GLU A 99 20.60 20.96 14.56
N GLU A 100 20.93 20.79 15.82
CA GLU A 100 20.11 21.25 16.94
C GLU A 100 20.92 22.20 17.82
N ASP A 101 20.37 23.39 18.08
CA ASP A 101 20.85 24.37 19.05
C ASP A 101 19.90 24.27 20.26
N ILE A 102 20.42 23.76 21.38
CA ILE A 102 19.66 23.48 22.60
C ILE A 102 20.10 24.46 23.67
N ARG A 103 19.14 25.16 24.26
CA ARG A 103 19.33 26.09 25.39
C ARG A 103 18.51 25.61 26.57
N GLU A 104 19.19 25.25 27.64
CA GLU A 104 18.58 24.89 28.92
C GLU A 104 18.66 26.04 29.91
N GLY A 105 17.55 26.75 30.15
CA GLY A 105 17.48 27.85 31.11
C GLY A 105 18.48 28.98 30.81
N SER A 106 19.39 29.28 31.78
CA SER A 106 20.45 30.29 31.62
C SER A 106 21.81 29.70 31.30
N GLN A 107 21.92 28.40 31.04
CA GLN A 107 23.18 27.71 30.77
C GLN A 107 23.47 27.54 29.27
N THR A 108 24.74 27.29 28.98
CA THR A 108 25.39 27.19 27.68
C THR A 108 24.61 26.41 26.62
N ASN A 109 24.63 26.96 25.41
CA ASN A 109 24.17 26.26 24.19
C ASN A 109 24.91 24.94 24.07
N GLU A 110 24.15 23.87 23.84
CA GLU A 110 24.65 22.59 23.42
C GLU A 110 24.27 22.40 21.96
N ASP A 111 25.27 22.29 21.08
CA ASP A 111 25.05 22.00 19.69
C ASP A 111 25.06 20.46 19.48
N ARG A 112 24.00 19.92 18.98
CA ARG A 112 23.89 18.49 18.71
C ARG A 112 23.70 18.25 17.21
N HIS A 113 24.45 17.29 16.68
CA HIS A 113 24.32 16.82 15.32
C HIS A 113 23.77 15.40 15.31
N VAL A 114 22.74 15.16 14.51
CA VAL A 114 22.10 13.85 14.41
C VAL A 114 21.99 13.48 12.94
N THR A 115 22.66 12.42 12.54
CA THR A 115 22.59 11.85 11.19
C THR A 115 21.82 10.55 11.23
N THR A 116 20.70 10.52 10.53
CA THR A 116 19.90 9.30 10.40
C THR A 116 19.87 8.82 8.96
N LYS A 117 19.95 7.51 8.78
CA LYS A 117 19.79 6.82 7.50
C LYS A 117 18.67 5.81 7.64
N SER A 118 17.64 5.97 6.82
CA SER A 118 16.54 5.00 6.75
C SER A 118 16.49 4.43 5.34
N THR A 119 16.31 3.12 5.24
CA THR A 119 16.03 2.47 3.97
C THR A 119 14.70 1.74 4.08
N GLU A 120 13.89 1.82 3.03
CA GLU A 120 12.67 1.05 2.92
C GLU A 120 12.66 0.33 1.57
N SER A 121 12.42 -0.98 1.58
CA SER A 121 12.16 -1.75 0.38
C SER A 121 10.82 -2.47 0.50
N ASN A 122 10.02 -2.37 -0.55
CA ASN A 122 8.71 -2.99 -0.64
C ASN A 122 8.64 -3.93 -1.84
N GLU A 123 8.08 -5.10 -1.62
CA GLU A 123 7.72 -6.07 -2.64
C GLU A 123 6.25 -6.40 -2.48
N LEU A 124 5.43 -6.17 -3.51
CA LEU A 124 4.03 -6.51 -3.52
C LEU A 124 3.69 -7.29 -4.79
N TYR A 125 3.00 -8.39 -4.61
CA TYR A 125 2.40 -9.18 -5.69
C TYR A 125 0.92 -9.34 -5.38
N ALA A 126 0.07 -9.10 -6.36
CA ALA A 126 -1.35 -9.33 -6.21
C ALA A 126 -1.89 -10.02 -7.47
N SER A 127 -2.86 -10.90 -7.29
CA SER A 127 -3.58 -11.50 -8.41
C SER A 127 -5.04 -11.70 -8.08
N LYS A 128 -5.89 -11.55 -9.08
CA LYS A 128 -7.34 -11.70 -8.99
C LYS A 128 -7.85 -12.45 -10.21
N LEU A 129 -8.65 -13.48 -9.95
CA LEU A 129 -9.38 -14.20 -10.97
C LEU A 129 -10.87 -14.13 -10.68
N VAL A 130 -11.65 -13.69 -11.64
CA VAL A 130 -13.11 -13.70 -11.59
C VAL A 130 -13.64 -14.52 -12.78
N VAL A 131 -14.56 -15.43 -12.50
CA VAL A 131 -15.25 -16.20 -13.52
C VAL A 131 -16.74 -15.98 -13.33
N SER A 132 -17.44 -15.58 -14.40
CA SER A 132 -18.87 -15.31 -14.39
C SER A 132 -19.62 -16.18 -15.40
N HIS A 133 -20.83 -16.57 -15.04
CA HIS A 133 -21.71 -17.35 -15.90
C HIS A 133 -23.18 -16.93 -15.71
N PRO A 134 -23.95 -16.68 -16.77
CA PRO A 134 -25.37 -16.41 -16.66
C PRO A 134 -26.13 -17.66 -16.14
N ILE A 135 -26.90 -17.50 -15.07
CA ILE A 135 -27.76 -18.54 -14.50
C ILE A 135 -29.20 -18.03 -14.46
N GLY A 136 -30.04 -18.61 -15.27
CA GLY A 136 -31.44 -18.20 -15.41
C GLY A 136 -31.56 -16.76 -15.92
N LYS A 137 -32.09 -15.85 -15.09
CA LYS A 137 -32.21 -14.40 -15.43
C LYS A 137 -31.19 -13.56 -14.67
N GLY A 138 -30.19 -14.16 -14.05
CA GLY A 138 -29.13 -13.51 -13.29
C GLY A 138 -27.76 -13.97 -13.74
N GLU A 139 -26.74 -13.53 -13.04
CA GLU A 139 -25.34 -13.88 -13.24
C GLU A 139 -24.73 -14.38 -11.92
N LEU A 140 -24.04 -15.49 -12.00
CA LEU A 140 -23.21 -16.01 -10.92
C LEU A 140 -21.76 -15.69 -11.24
N SER A 141 -21.09 -15.05 -10.30
CA SER A 141 -19.65 -14.78 -10.32
C SER A 141 -18.97 -15.48 -9.15
N PHE A 142 -17.81 -16.02 -9.38
CA PHE A 142 -16.95 -16.56 -8.32
C PHE A 142 -15.49 -16.31 -8.68
N GLY A 143 -14.66 -16.29 -7.67
CA GLY A 143 -13.26 -16.00 -7.91
C GLY A 143 -12.41 -16.10 -6.65
N GLY A 144 -11.16 -15.74 -6.81
CA GLY A 144 -10.19 -15.66 -5.74
C GLY A 144 -9.20 -14.53 -5.97
N GLU A 145 -8.63 -14.09 -4.87
CA GLU A 145 -7.58 -13.09 -4.83
C GLU A 145 -6.45 -13.62 -3.95
N TYR A 146 -5.22 -13.31 -4.34
CA TYR A 146 -4.04 -13.50 -3.54
C TYR A 146 -3.21 -12.23 -3.56
N SER A 147 -2.71 -11.82 -2.41
CA SER A 147 -1.70 -10.77 -2.30
C SER A 147 -0.61 -11.17 -1.34
N HIS A 148 0.62 -10.81 -1.70
CA HIS A 148 1.80 -10.90 -0.86
C HIS A 148 2.42 -9.53 -0.78
N ASN A 149 2.68 -9.05 0.43
CA ASN A 149 3.37 -7.81 0.68
C ASN A 149 4.53 -8.07 1.65
N LYS A 150 5.74 -7.65 1.26
CA LYS A 150 6.92 -7.71 2.11
C LYS A 150 7.55 -6.33 2.16
N ARG A 151 7.72 -5.79 3.37
CA ARG A 151 8.39 -4.53 3.63
C ARG A 151 9.55 -4.74 4.59
N ASN A 152 10.72 -4.25 4.18
CA ASN A 152 11.88 -4.16 5.04
C ASN A 152 12.15 -2.69 5.30
N THR A 153 12.36 -2.34 6.57
CA THR A 153 12.73 -0.99 6.98
C THR A 153 13.96 -1.08 7.86
N THR A 154 14.97 -0.27 7.55
CA THR A 154 16.14 -0.11 8.42
C THR A 154 16.22 1.33 8.89
N TYR A 155 16.58 1.51 10.12
CA TYR A 155 16.89 2.81 10.71
C TYR A 155 18.26 2.76 11.37
N PHE A 156 19.12 3.67 10.99
CA PHE A 156 20.49 3.77 11.52
C PHE A 156 20.80 5.20 11.94
N ASN A 157 21.27 5.38 13.16
CA ASN A 157 21.77 6.64 13.66
C ASN A 157 23.30 6.59 13.82
N GLU A 158 24.02 7.46 13.12
CA GLU A 158 25.49 7.43 13.08
C GLU A 158 26.11 7.77 14.44
N GLU A 159 25.52 8.68 15.18
CA GLU A 159 26.05 9.17 16.46
C GLU A 159 25.65 8.25 17.63
N GLY A 160 24.77 7.27 17.41
CA GLY A 160 24.31 6.33 18.44
C GLY A 160 23.45 6.98 19.53
N ILE A 161 22.84 8.13 19.25
CA ILE A 161 21.92 8.82 20.16
C ILE A 161 20.57 8.10 20.22
N LEU A 162 20.18 7.54 19.07
CA LEU A 162 18.96 6.74 18.90
C LEU A 162 19.34 5.29 18.59
N GLU A 163 18.55 4.34 19.06
CA GLU A 163 18.77 2.94 18.76
C GLU A 163 18.54 2.65 17.27
N ASN A 164 19.39 1.81 16.71
CA ASN A 164 19.22 1.31 15.36
C ASN A 164 18.10 0.27 15.35
N ASP A 165 17.33 0.24 14.27
CA ASP A 165 16.20 -0.66 14.10
C ASP A 165 16.22 -1.34 12.73
N LEU A 166 15.83 -2.61 12.70
CA LEU A 166 15.66 -3.41 11.50
C LEU A 166 14.33 -4.16 11.60
N ALA A 167 13.32 -3.64 10.95
CA ALA A 167 11.99 -4.24 10.93
C ALA A 167 11.69 -4.88 9.57
N MET A 168 11.07 -6.06 9.60
CA MET A 168 10.52 -6.70 8.41
C MET A 168 9.08 -7.13 8.68
N ILE A 169 8.18 -6.78 7.75
CA ILE A 169 6.78 -7.18 7.75
C ILE A 169 6.53 -8.04 6.52
N LYS A 170 5.85 -9.17 6.71
CA LYS A 170 5.28 -9.97 5.63
C LYS A 170 3.79 -10.11 5.86
N GLU A 171 3.02 -9.88 4.82
CA GLU A 171 1.58 -10.07 4.83
C GLU A 171 1.17 -10.87 3.61
N ASP A 172 0.48 -11.99 3.85
CA ASP A 172 -0.11 -12.84 2.84
C ASP A 172 -1.62 -12.84 3.03
N ALA A 173 -2.37 -12.42 2.02
CA ALA A 173 -3.82 -12.48 2.04
C ALA A 173 -4.33 -13.33 0.89
N THR A 174 -5.22 -14.27 1.22
CA THR A 174 -5.90 -15.12 0.25
C THR A 174 -7.40 -15.03 0.47
N SER A 175 -8.16 -14.82 -0.60
CA SER A 175 -9.61 -14.81 -0.51
C SER A 175 -10.26 -15.63 -1.61
N ALA A 176 -11.45 -16.13 -1.31
CA ALA A 176 -12.36 -16.73 -2.28
C ALA A 176 -13.74 -16.14 -2.09
N PHE A 177 -14.47 -15.92 -3.18
CA PHE A 177 -15.79 -15.34 -3.13
C PHE A 177 -16.74 -15.96 -4.16
N ILE A 178 -18.02 -15.86 -3.86
CA ILE A 178 -19.14 -16.19 -4.74
C ILE A 178 -20.18 -15.11 -4.62
N GLU A 179 -20.76 -14.71 -5.73
CA GLU A 179 -21.75 -13.65 -5.82
C GLU A 179 -22.79 -13.99 -6.86
N TYR A 180 -24.05 -13.69 -6.56
CA TYR A 180 -25.15 -13.79 -7.50
C TYR A 180 -25.85 -12.45 -7.64
N SER A 181 -26.02 -11.99 -8.90
CA SER A 181 -26.74 -10.76 -9.22
C SER A 181 -27.93 -11.04 -10.13
N ARG A 182 -29.04 -10.34 -9.89
CA ARG A 182 -30.25 -10.41 -10.70
C ARG A 182 -31.06 -9.14 -10.68
N ALA A 183 -31.57 -8.77 -11.85
CA ALA A 183 -32.56 -7.70 -11.97
C ALA A 183 -34.00 -8.25 -12.00
N PHE A 184 -34.86 -7.67 -11.16
CA PHE A 184 -36.29 -7.92 -11.10
C PHE A 184 -37.03 -6.62 -11.43
N ASN A 185 -37.47 -6.44 -12.67
CA ASN A 185 -38.08 -5.18 -13.11
C ASN A 185 -37.19 -3.95 -12.80
N LYS A 186 -37.57 -3.23 -11.74
CA LYS A 186 -36.85 -2.03 -11.25
C LYS A 186 -35.92 -2.29 -10.05
N LEU A 187 -35.88 -3.53 -9.55
CA LEU A 187 -35.03 -3.89 -8.41
C LEU A 187 -33.86 -4.71 -8.91
N GLN A 188 -32.66 -4.27 -8.61
CA GLN A 188 -31.44 -5.04 -8.79
C GLN A 188 -31.01 -5.60 -7.43
N ILE A 189 -30.80 -6.89 -7.35
CA ILE A 189 -30.33 -7.58 -6.14
C ILE A 189 -28.98 -8.21 -6.46
N GLN A 190 -28.03 -8.01 -5.57
CA GLN A 190 -26.73 -8.64 -5.59
C GLN A 190 -26.46 -9.20 -4.19
N ALA A 191 -26.14 -10.48 -4.11
CA ALA A 191 -25.84 -11.15 -2.84
C ALA A 191 -24.55 -11.93 -2.99
N GLY A 192 -23.66 -11.80 -2.01
CA GLY A 192 -22.34 -12.39 -2.06
C GLY A 192 -21.86 -12.92 -0.72
N LEU A 193 -20.88 -13.79 -0.79
CA LEU A 193 -20.14 -14.30 0.36
C LEU A 193 -18.66 -14.33 -0.02
N ARG A 194 -17.83 -13.73 0.83
CA ARG A 194 -16.36 -13.73 0.71
C ARG A 194 -15.74 -14.33 1.97
N TYR A 195 -14.85 -15.26 1.80
CA TYR A 195 -13.94 -15.72 2.84
C TYR A 195 -12.56 -15.15 2.60
N GLU A 196 -11.91 -14.73 3.67
CA GLU A 196 -10.55 -14.16 3.62
C GLU A 196 -9.70 -14.75 4.75
N HIS A 197 -8.48 -15.15 4.39
CA HIS A 197 -7.41 -15.52 5.30
C HIS A 197 -6.25 -14.55 5.12
N THR A 198 -5.81 -13.90 6.20
CA THR A 198 -4.64 -13.00 6.22
C THR A 198 -3.65 -13.49 7.26
N GLY A 199 -2.43 -13.74 6.84
CA GLY A 199 -1.27 -13.98 7.69
C GLY A 199 -0.40 -12.72 7.76
N PHE A 200 -0.03 -12.29 8.95
CA PHE A 200 0.83 -11.15 9.21
C PHE A 200 2.00 -11.61 10.09
N ASP A 201 3.21 -11.54 9.55
CA ASP A 201 4.45 -11.87 10.23
C ASP A 201 5.31 -10.62 10.45
N TYR A 202 5.70 -10.40 11.68
CA TYR A 202 6.60 -9.31 12.07
C TYR A 202 7.93 -9.86 12.56
N TYR A 203 9.01 -9.26 12.08
CA TYR A 203 10.37 -9.57 12.48
C TYR A 203 11.06 -8.29 12.97
N ASP A 204 11.73 -8.39 14.10
CA ASP A 204 12.53 -7.33 14.70
C ASP A 204 13.99 -7.80 14.76
N ASN A 205 14.91 -7.03 14.20
CA ASN A 205 16.34 -7.37 14.10
C ASN A 205 16.61 -8.80 13.56
N GLY A 206 15.75 -9.27 12.63
CA GLY A 206 15.82 -10.60 12.03
C GLY A 206 15.18 -11.72 12.84
N GLU A 207 14.69 -11.44 14.04
CA GLU A 207 14.00 -12.41 14.90
C GLU A 207 12.48 -12.33 14.69
N TYR A 208 11.83 -13.50 14.58
CA TYR A 208 10.37 -13.58 14.45
C TYR A 208 9.68 -13.24 15.75
N MET A 209 8.78 -12.27 15.71
CA MET A 209 8.05 -11.74 16.87
C MET A 209 6.63 -12.32 16.94
N ALA A 210 6.50 -13.48 17.56
CA ALA A 210 5.24 -14.22 17.64
C ALA A 210 4.08 -13.45 18.31
N GLN A 211 4.39 -12.53 19.23
CA GLN A 211 3.36 -11.71 19.92
C GLN A 211 2.79 -10.60 19.02
N GLN A 212 3.53 -10.18 18.00
CA GLN A 212 3.14 -9.14 17.06
C GLN A 212 2.62 -9.75 15.74
N SER A 213 2.94 -11.02 15.47
CA SER A 213 2.47 -11.78 14.32
C SER A 213 1.06 -12.33 14.56
N LYS A 214 0.21 -12.31 13.52
CA LYS A 214 -1.21 -12.67 13.66
C LYS A 214 -1.75 -13.34 12.41
N ASN A 215 -2.72 -14.22 12.59
CA ASN A 215 -3.50 -14.81 11.51
C ASN A 215 -4.98 -14.49 11.71
N TYR A 216 -5.65 -14.07 10.65
CA TYR A 216 -7.05 -13.69 10.67
C TYR A 216 -7.83 -14.53 9.67
N ASN A 217 -9.05 -14.92 10.06
CA ASN A 217 -9.99 -15.57 9.15
C ASN A 217 -11.32 -14.82 9.26
N HIS A 218 -11.82 -14.34 8.15
CA HIS A 218 -13.05 -13.56 8.12
C HIS A 218 -13.99 -14.07 7.03
N VAL A 219 -15.28 -13.97 7.31
CA VAL A 219 -16.36 -14.23 6.38
C VAL A 219 -17.18 -12.96 6.25
N PHE A 220 -17.35 -12.47 5.03
CA PHE A 220 -18.05 -11.24 4.71
C PHE A 220 -19.27 -11.56 3.83
N PRO A 221 -20.50 -11.68 4.43
CA PRO A 221 -21.72 -11.68 3.66
C PRO A 221 -22.02 -10.26 3.17
N SER A 222 -22.53 -10.13 1.96
CA SER A 222 -22.92 -8.85 1.35
C SER A 222 -24.26 -8.97 0.65
N VAL A 223 -25.10 -7.94 0.77
CA VAL A 223 -26.34 -7.79 0.02
C VAL A 223 -26.47 -6.34 -0.44
N THR A 224 -26.63 -6.16 -1.74
CA THR A 224 -26.85 -4.85 -2.32
C THR A 224 -28.20 -4.84 -3.05
N LEU A 225 -28.98 -3.78 -2.78
CA LEU A 225 -30.27 -3.53 -3.42
C LEU A 225 -30.18 -2.24 -4.23
N GLY A 226 -30.41 -2.30 -5.53
CA GLY A 226 -30.39 -1.16 -6.45
C GLY A 226 -31.79 -0.85 -6.98
N PHE A 227 -32.21 0.41 -6.91
CA PHE A 227 -33.50 0.89 -7.43
C PHE A 227 -33.26 2.03 -8.41
N PRO A 228 -33.54 1.88 -9.71
CA PRO A 228 -33.54 3.00 -10.64
C PRO A 228 -34.71 3.93 -10.34
N LEU A 229 -34.42 5.19 -10.10
CA LEU A 229 -35.39 6.29 -10.05
C LEU A 229 -35.38 6.98 -11.43
N LYS A 230 -36.38 7.85 -11.69
CA LYS A 230 -36.55 8.45 -13.03
C LYS A 230 -35.27 9.12 -13.55
N ASP A 231 -34.57 9.86 -12.71
CA ASP A 231 -33.35 10.62 -13.05
C ASP A 231 -32.18 10.34 -12.07
N ALA A 232 -32.27 9.26 -11.25
CA ALA A 232 -31.31 8.90 -10.23
C ALA A 232 -31.31 7.37 -10.00
N GLN A 233 -30.32 6.88 -9.30
CA GLN A 233 -30.25 5.51 -8.80
C GLN A 233 -30.06 5.55 -7.29
N MET A 234 -30.82 4.76 -6.57
CA MET A 234 -30.66 4.53 -5.13
C MET A 234 -30.04 3.15 -4.92
N GLN A 235 -29.06 3.07 -4.05
CA GLN A 235 -28.39 1.81 -3.66
C GLN A 235 -28.36 1.72 -2.14
N LEU A 236 -28.63 0.54 -1.64
CA LEU A 236 -28.50 0.15 -0.22
C LEU A 236 -27.55 -1.06 -0.17
N SER A 237 -26.54 -1.02 0.63
CA SER A 237 -25.57 -2.10 0.85
C SER A 237 -25.24 -2.26 2.33
#